data_f081f00811c8d357868990e1ff291eb3
#
_entry.id   f081f00811c8d357868990e1ff291eb3
#
_cell.length_a   1.000
_cell.length_b   1.000
_cell.length_c   1.000
_cell.angle_alpha   90.00
_cell.angle_beta   90.00
_cell.angle_gamma   90.00
#
_symmetry.space_group_name_H-M   'P 1'
#
loop_
_entity.id
_entity.type
_entity.pdbx_description
1 polymer ?
#
loop_
_entity_poly.entity_id
_entity_poly.type
_entity_poly.pdbx_seq_one_letter_code
_entity_poly.pdbx_strand_id
1 'polypeptide(L)'
;MGEESLLNCKAPTAGLQIGEASTLKLPELLAPAGGPSQLQAAIRFGADAVYLAVDRFGMRARADNFRLDEIANVVSFAHARGVKVHVTLNILMGRDDIAALPAYCEALDAAGVDAFIIGDMGAFSIASKHAPHVDLHVSTQASVMNAEAARVWHELGAKRVVCAREMSLEDIAALKADAPCDLEIEAFVHGAMCMAYSGRCLLSAGMTGRSGNKGACAQSCRWSYALV
;
A
#
# COMPACT_ATOMS: atom_id res chain seq x y z
N MET A 1 16.86 23.15 24.59
CA MET A 1 15.56 23.83 24.57
C MET A 1 14.97 23.58 23.18
N GLY A 2 13.94 22.75 22.97
CA GLY A 2 12.79 22.42 23.75
C GLY A 2 12.34 20.97 23.59
N GLU A 3 12.26 20.37 24.72
CA GLU A 3 11.36 19.26 24.98
C GLU A 3 9.95 19.86 25.09
N GLU A 4 9.07 19.55 24.19
CA GLU A 4 7.62 19.61 24.39
C GLU A 4 6.91 19.20 23.08
N SER A 5 6.61 17.95 22.94
CA SER A 5 5.30 17.46 22.49
C SER A 5 5.26 15.92 22.37
N LEU A 6 5.56 15.23 23.46
CA LEU A 6 5.03 13.88 23.64
C LEU A 6 3.55 14.03 24.01
N LEU A 7 2.69 14.23 23.04
CA LEU A 7 1.25 14.14 23.21
C LEU A 7 0.90 12.73 23.66
N ASN A 8 0.42 12.67 24.87
CA ASN A 8 0.03 11.52 25.67
C ASN A 8 -1.14 10.76 24.99
N CYS A 9 -0.86 9.93 24.00
CA CYS A 9 -1.82 9.01 23.42
C CYS A 9 -2.05 7.84 24.39
N LYS A 10 -2.90 8.04 25.40
CA LYS A 10 -3.37 6.92 26.24
C LYS A 10 -4.19 5.98 25.38
N ALA A 11 -3.67 4.77 25.17
CA ALA A 11 -4.45 3.68 24.61
C ALA A 11 -5.71 3.43 25.48
N PRO A 12 -6.89 3.19 24.87
CA PRO A 12 -8.05 2.75 25.61
C PRO A 12 -7.76 1.36 26.20
N THR A 13 -7.71 1.26 27.53
CA THR A 13 -7.61 -0.02 28.25
C THR A 13 -8.78 -0.89 27.87
N ALA A 14 -8.49 -2.10 27.38
CA ALA A 14 -9.44 -3.08 26.96
C ALA A 14 -10.35 -3.53 28.13
N GLY A 15 -11.59 -3.07 28.09
CA GLY A 15 -12.70 -3.62 28.79
C GLY A 15 -13.91 -3.47 27.89
N LEU A 16 -14.31 -4.55 27.20
CA LEU A 16 -15.57 -4.57 26.46
C LEU A 16 -16.73 -4.40 27.43
N GLN A 17 -17.10 -3.17 27.75
CA GLN A 17 -18.41 -2.84 28.25
C GLN A 17 -19.28 -2.43 27.08
N ILE A 18 -20.21 -3.32 26.71
CA ILE A 18 -21.30 -3.01 25.78
C ILE A 18 -22.27 -2.09 26.52
N GLY A 19 -22.01 -0.78 26.43
CA GLY A 19 -22.85 0.21 27.05
C GLY A 19 -22.51 1.59 26.48
N GLU A 20 -23.42 2.14 25.70
CA GLU A 20 -23.40 3.40 24.93
C GLU A 20 -22.70 3.30 23.58
N ALA A 21 -23.47 3.60 22.52
CA ALA A 21 -22.99 3.69 21.17
C ALA A 21 -22.00 4.87 21.05
N SER A 22 -20.74 4.64 21.43
CA SER A 22 -19.65 5.46 20.97
C SER A 22 -19.69 5.37 19.44
N THR A 23 -19.72 6.50 18.76
CA THR A 23 -19.61 6.59 17.29
C THR A 23 -18.24 6.04 16.89
N LEU A 24 -18.15 4.71 16.75
CA LEU A 24 -16.96 4.05 16.22
C LEU A 24 -16.76 4.62 14.82
N LYS A 25 -15.70 5.39 14.64
CA LYS A 25 -15.29 5.82 13.32
C LYS A 25 -14.97 4.56 12.51
N LEU A 26 -15.75 4.31 11.47
CA LEU A 26 -15.50 3.18 10.58
C LEU A 26 -14.12 3.36 9.92
N PRO A 27 -13.37 2.26 9.72
CA PRO A 27 -12.12 2.30 8.98
C PRO A 27 -12.37 2.68 7.52
N GLU A 28 -11.39 3.31 6.88
CA GLU A 28 -11.39 3.59 5.45
C GLU A 28 -11.43 2.26 4.67
N LEU A 29 -12.37 2.12 3.75
CA LEU A 29 -12.47 0.97 2.86
C LEU A 29 -11.68 1.24 1.58
N LEU A 30 -10.50 0.61 1.48
CA LEU A 30 -9.64 0.66 0.30
C LEU A 30 -9.92 -0.53 -0.62
N ALA A 31 -10.33 -0.27 -1.86
CA ALA A 31 -10.67 -1.31 -2.84
C ALA A 31 -9.70 -1.33 -4.04
N PRO A 32 -9.42 -2.52 -4.64
CA PRO A 32 -8.61 -2.61 -5.85
C PRO A 32 -9.36 -2.10 -7.08
N ALA A 33 -8.66 -1.35 -7.95
CA ALA A 33 -9.16 -0.91 -9.24
C ALA A 33 -8.15 -1.31 -10.35
N GLY A 34 -8.25 -2.54 -10.85
CA GLY A 34 -7.35 -3.08 -11.87
C GLY A 34 -7.63 -2.59 -13.29
N GLY A 35 -8.65 -1.74 -13.48
CA GLY A 35 -9.05 -1.13 -14.74
C GLY A 35 -10.33 -0.32 -14.57
N PRO A 36 -10.83 0.33 -15.64
CA PRO A 36 -11.97 1.26 -15.56
C PRO A 36 -13.26 0.63 -15.02
N SER A 37 -13.56 -0.62 -15.37
CA SER A 37 -14.77 -1.32 -14.89
C SER A 37 -14.69 -1.64 -13.40
N GLN A 38 -13.52 -2.04 -12.90
CA GLN A 38 -13.27 -2.31 -11.48
C GLN A 38 -13.29 -1.01 -10.67
N LEU A 39 -12.76 0.10 -11.21
CA LEU A 39 -12.86 1.42 -10.59
C LEU A 39 -14.32 1.83 -10.40
N GLN A 40 -15.13 1.72 -11.44
CA GLN A 40 -16.55 2.05 -11.35
C GLN A 40 -17.29 1.16 -10.34
N ALA A 41 -16.98 -0.14 -10.32
CA ALA A 41 -17.56 -1.08 -9.36
C ALA A 41 -17.16 -0.71 -7.93
N ALA A 42 -15.87 -0.47 -7.65
CA ALA A 42 -15.38 -0.11 -6.32
C ALA A 42 -16.11 1.15 -5.78
N ILE A 43 -16.19 2.20 -6.60
CA ILE A 43 -16.90 3.43 -6.25
C ILE A 43 -18.40 3.18 -6.01
N ARG A 44 -19.05 2.42 -6.90
CA ARG A 44 -20.48 2.11 -6.78
C ARG A 44 -20.82 1.33 -5.51
N PHE A 45 -19.90 0.48 -5.06
CA PHE A 45 -20.09 -0.35 -3.86
C PHE A 45 -19.53 0.28 -2.59
N GLY A 46 -19.16 1.57 -2.60
CA GLY A 46 -18.90 2.35 -1.40
C GLY A 46 -17.45 2.32 -0.92
N ALA A 47 -16.49 2.16 -1.82
CA ALA A 47 -15.08 2.37 -1.47
C ALA A 47 -14.83 3.85 -1.10
N ASP A 48 -14.07 4.08 -0.02
CA ASP A 48 -13.61 5.41 0.38
C ASP A 48 -12.33 5.80 -0.38
N ALA A 49 -11.54 4.79 -0.76
CA ALA A 49 -10.35 4.93 -1.57
C ALA A 49 -10.19 3.73 -2.52
N VAL A 50 -9.51 3.94 -3.64
CA VAL A 50 -9.12 2.88 -4.54
C VAL A 50 -7.61 2.83 -4.70
N TYR A 51 -7.04 1.62 -4.82
CA TYR A 51 -5.66 1.47 -5.24
C TYR A 51 -5.58 0.87 -6.64
N LEU A 52 -4.68 1.41 -7.42
CA LEU A 52 -4.50 1.01 -8.82
C LEU A 52 -3.00 0.97 -9.19
N ALA A 53 -2.70 0.29 -10.27
CA ALA A 53 -1.40 0.35 -10.90
C ALA A 53 -1.52 1.12 -12.22
N VAL A 54 -0.47 1.84 -12.52
CA VAL A 54 -0.27 2.45 -13.83
C VAL A 54 0.64 1.52 -14.66
N ASP A 55 1.02 1.87 -15.83
CA ASP A 55 1.80 1.06 -16.78
C ASP A 55 3.17 0.59 -16.26
N ARG A 56 3.72 1.23 -15.21
CA ARG A 56 5.03 0.92 -14.63
C ARG A 56 4.97 0.78 -13.10
N PHE A 57 5.96 0.11 -12.54
CA PHE A 57 6.26 0.02 -11.11
C PHE A 57 5.23 -0.68 -10.22
N GLY A 58 4.12 -1.19 -10.76
CA GLY A 58 3.11 -1.95 -10.04
C GLY A 58 3.39 -3.46 -10.05
N MET A 59 3.02 -4.16 -8.96
CA MET A 59 3.17 -5.64 -8.82
C MET A 59 2.21 -6.45 -9.71
N ARG A 60 1.35 -5.83 -10.49
CA ARG A 60 0.39 -6.50 -11.38
C ARG A 60 0.62 -6.12 -12.84
N ALA A 61 1.83 -6.38 -13.35
CA ALA A 61 2.23 -6.04 -14.72
C ALA A 61 1.36 -6.67 -15.84
N ARG A 62 0.48 -7.63 -15.50
CA ARG A 62 -0.42 -8.31 -16.44
C ARG A 62 -1.91 -7.95 -16.26
N ALA A 63 -2.24 -7.04 -15.35
CA ALA A 63 -3.57 -6.45 -15.28
C ALA A 63 -3.74 -5.42 -16.41
N ASP A 64 -4.98 -5.04 -16.70
CA ASP A 64 -5.27 -4.03 -17.72
C ASP A 64 -4.62 -2.69 -17.40
N ASN A 65 -4.37 -2.40 -16.11
CA ASN A 65 -3.76 -1.20 -15.56
C ASN A 65 -4.24 0.09 -16.26
N PHE A 66 -3.91 1.22 -15.70
CA PHE A 66 -4.17 2.52 -16.32
C PHE A 66 -2.90 3.04 -17.01
N ARG A 67 -3.06 3.88 -17.99
CA ARG A 67 -1.95 4.59 -18.64
C ARG A 67 -1.64 5.87 -17.87
N LEU A 68 -0.40 6.31 -17.89
CA LEU A 68 0.01 7.54 -17.20
C LEU A 68 -0.76 8.77 -17.71
N ASP A 69 -1.03 8.84 -19.01
CA ASP A 69 -1.78 9.92 -19.64
C ASP A 69 -3.28 9.94 -19.30
N GLU A 70 -3.81 8.84 -18.72
CA GLU A 70 -5.21 8.72 -18.31
C GLU A 70 -5.42 9.08 -16.83
N ILE A 71 -4.37 9.09 -16.01
CA ILE A 71 -4.49 9.18 -14.54
C ILE A 71 -5.19 10.45 -14.09
N ALA A 72 -4.94 11.59 -14.69
CA ALA A 72 -5.64 12.84 -14.34
C ALA A 72 -7.16 12.71 -14.50
N ASN A 73 -7.63 12.01 -15.54
CA ASN A 73 -9.05 11.75 -15.73
C ASN A 73 -9.60 10.75 -14.70
N VAL A 74 -8.81 9.73 -14.35
CA VAL A 74 -9.16 8.73 -13.32
C VAL A 74 -9.30 9.38 -11.95
N VAL A 75 -8.35 10.22 -11.57
CA VAL A 75 -8.39 11.00 -10.33
C VAL A 75 -9.60 11.93 -10.29
N SER A 76 -9.81 12.72 -11.34
CA SER A 76 -10.96 13.62 -11.43
C SER A 76 -12.31 12.86 -11.32
N PHE A 77 -12.41 11.69 -11.96
CA PHE A 77 -13.60 10.84 -11.88
C PHE A 77 -13.86 10.31 -10.47
N ALA A 78 -12.82 9.87 -9.76
CA ALA A 78 -12.92 9.37 -8.38
C ALA A 78 -13.21 10.50 -7.39
N HIS A 79 -12.47 11.61 -7.47
CA HIS A 79 -12.62 12.77 -6.59
C HIS A 79 -14.00 13.42 -6.71
N ALA A 80 -14.59 13.49 -7.92
CA ALA A 80 -15.96 13.95 -8.09
C ALA A 80 -17.01 13.12 -7.34
N ARG A 81 -16.61 11.94 -6.82
CA ARG A 81 -17.44 11.02 -6.04
C ARG A 81 -16.94 10.84 -4.60
N GLY A 82 -15.98 11.68 -4.17
CA GLY A 82 -15.41 11.66 -2.83
C GLY A 82 -14.47 10.48 -2.56
N VAL A 83 -13.95 9.80 -3.59
CA VAL A 83 -13.10 8.62 -3.47
C VAL A 83 -11.65 8.99 -3.78
N LYS A 84 -10.72 8.63 -2.89
CA LYS A 84 -9.28 8.85 -3.05
C LYS A 84 -8.66 7.83 -4.02
N VAL A 85 -7.55 8.22 -4.63
CA VAL A 85 -6.79 7.38 -5.58
C VAL A 85 -5.37 7.15 -5.07
N HIS A 86 -5.03 5.90 -4.77
CA HIS A 86 -3.70 5.48 -4.37
C HIS A 86 -3.02 4.72 -5.52
N VAL A 87 -1.80 5.11 -5.87
CA VAL A 87 -1.02 4.47 -6.95
C VAL A 87 0.05 3.56 -6.36
N THR A 88 0.14 2.33 -6.87
CA THR A 88 1.16 1.36 -6.43
C THR A 88 2.47 1.57 -7.16
N LEU A 89 3.56 1.80 -6.39
CA LEU A 89 4.96 1.85 -6.81
C LEU A 89 5.74 0.79 -6.02
N ASN A 90 5.28 -0.46 -6.06
CA ASN A 90 5.63 -1.45 -5.06
C ASN A 90 6.43 -2.66 -5.58
N ILE A 91 7.00 -2.59 -6.78
CA ILE A 91 8.00 -3.58 -7.24
C ILE A 91 9.34 -3.37 -6.52
N LEU A 92 10.21 -4.37 -6.55
CA LEU A 92 11.62 -4.17 -6.19
C LEU A 92 12.31 -3.43 -7.34
N MET A 93 12.81 -2.22 -7.05
CA MET A 93 13.37 -1.31 -8.04
C MET A 93 14.79 -1.74 -8.44
N GLY A 94 15.04 -1.80 -9.75
CA GLY A 94 16.37 -1.90 -10.31
C GLY A 94 16.93 -0.53 -10.69
N ARG A 95 18.16 -0.51 -11.22
CA ARG A 95 18.85 0.73 -11.59
C ARG A 95 18.05 1.60 -12.57
N ASP A 96 17.47 0.97 -13.60
CA ASP A 96 16.73 1.69 -14.64
C ASP A 96 15.35 2.17 -14.13
N ASP A 97 14.75 1.41 -13.19
CA ASP A 97 13.51 1.82 -12.54
C ASP A 97 13.74 3.09 -11.70
N ILE A 98 14.80 3.11 -10.89
CA ILE A 98 15.20 4.26 -10.07
C ILE A 98 15.50 5.49 -10.91
N ALA A 99 16.15 5.33 -12.07
CA ALA A 99 16.48 6.43 -12.96
C ALA A 99 15.23 7.09 -13.59
N ALA A 100 14.17 6.31 -13.83
CA ALA A 100 12.93 6.80 -14.43
C ALA A 100 11.89 7.31 -13.41
N LEU A 101 12.05 6.97 -12.13
CA LEU A 101 11.06 7.21 -11.10
C LEU A 101 10.80 8.70 -10.79
N PRO A 102 11.80 9.63 -10.78
CA PRO A 102 11.56 11.03 -10.47
C PRO A 102 10.49 11.67 -11.36
N ALA A 103 10.66 11.63 -12.66
CA ALA A 103 9.71 12.22 -13.60
C ALA A 103 8.32 11.55 -13.54
N TYR A 104 8.28 10.26 -13.18
CA TYR A 104 7.05 9.52 -13.02
C TYR A 104 6.28 9.97 -11.76
N CYS A 105 6.98 10.18 -10.65
CA CYS A 105 6.39 10.72 -9.42
C CYS A 105 5.86 12.15 -9.63
N GLU A 106 6.62 13.01 -10.32
CA GLU A 106 6.21 14.38 -10.65
C GLU A 106 4.94 14.39 -11.52
N ALA A 107 4.83 13.50 -12.49
CA ALA A 107 3.63 13.39 -13.34
C ALA A 107 2.40 12.94 -12.55
N LEU A 108 2.55 12.01 -11.62
CA LEU A 108 1.46 11.51 -10.77
C LEU A 108 1.03 12.56 -9.71
N ASP A 109 1.99 13.30 -9.14
CA ASP A 109 1.70 14.43 -8.24
C ASP A 109 0.92 15.52 -8.97
N ALA A 110 1.35 15.90 -10.18
CA ALA A 110 0.65 16.86 -11.03
C ALA A 110 -0.76 16.38 -11.43
N ALA A 111 -0.98 15.06 -11.53
CA ALA A 111 -2.29 14.46 -11.79
C ALA A 111 -3.21 14.46 -10.57
N GLY A 112 -2.72 14.81 -9.38
CA GLY A 112 -3.50 14.91 -8.14
C GLY A 112 -3.76 13.57 -7.46
N VAL A 113 -2.85 12.60 -7.59
CA VAL A 113 -2.92 11.31 -6.87
C VAL A 113 -2.81 11.57 -5.37
N ASP A 114 -3.63 10.89 -4.56
CA ASP A 114 -3.67 11.13 -3.11
C ASP A 114 -2.55 10.43 -2.34
N ALA A 115 -2.17 9.21 -2.76
CA ALA A 115 -1.09 8.48 -2.09
C ALA A 115 -0.33 7.52 -3.03
N PHE A 116 0.93 7.25 -2.68
CA PHE A 116 1.73 6.17 -3.26
C PHE A 116 1.86 5.01 -2.28
N ILE A 117 1.68 3.77 -2.77
CA ILE A 117 1.92 2.54 -2.00
C ILE A 117 3.28 1.97 -2.45
N ILE A 118 4.31 2.10 -1.60
CA ILE A 118 5.72 1.89 -1.96
C ILE A 118 6.33 0.75 -1.14
N GLY A 119 7.01 -0.18 -1.82
CA GLY A 119 7.67 -1.33 -1.18
C GLY A 119 9.20 -1.23 -1.09
N ASP A 120 9.81 -0.27 -1.75
CA ASP A 120 11.26 -0.09 -1.87
C ASP A 120 11.71 1.23 -1.23
N MET A 121 12.73 1.18 -0.35
CA MET A 121 13.21 2.38 0.37
C MET A 121 13.80 3.43 -0.57
N GLY A 122 14.46 3.01 -1.66
CA GLY A 122 15.00 3.93 -2.66
C GLY A 122 13.87 4.67 -3.37
N ALA A 123 12.83 3.94 -3.76
CA ALA A 123 11.62 4.54 -4.34
C ALA A 123 10.93 5.49 -3.36
N PHE A 124 10.85 5.13 -2.08
CA PHE A 124 10.28 5.99 -1.03
C PHE A 124 11.05 7.32 -0.91
N SER A 125 12.38 7.25 -0.84
CA SER A 125 13.23 8.46 -0.79
C SER A 125 13.11 9.35 -2.01
N ILE A 126 12.89 8.78 -3.20
CA ILE A 126 12.68 9.55 -4.43
C ILE A 126 11.28 10.20 -4.42
N ALA A 127 10.25 9.41 -4.12
CA ALA A 127 8.87 9.88 -4.07
C ALA A 127 8.70 11.05 -3.09
N SER A 128 9.31 10.98 -1.91
CA SER A 128 9.26 12.07 -0.91
C SER A 128 9.84 13.41 -1.41
N LYS A 129 10.73 13.37 -2.40
CA LYS A 129 11.37 14.57 -2.97
C LYS A 129 10.65 15.09 -4.21
N HIS A 130 10.09 14.18 -5.01
CA HIS A 130 9.56 14.49 -6.34
C HIS A 130 8.03 14.52 -6.41
N ALA A 131 7.35 14.18 -5.31
CA ALA A 131 5.90 14.24 -5.19
C ALA A 131 5.49 14.74 -3.79
N PRO A 132 5.78 16.00 -3.45
CA PRO A 132 5.61 16.53 -2.09
C PRO A 132 4.15 16.67 -1.64
N HIS A 133 3.19 16.59 -2.56
CA HIS A 133 1.77 16.68 -2.25
C HIS A 133 1.08 15.32 -2.13
N VAL A 134 1.82 14.22 -2.37
CA VAL A 134 1.29 12.85 -2.35
C VAL A 134 1.68 12.16 -1.04
N ASP A 135 0.71 11.61 -0.32
CA ASP A 135 0.97 10.84 0.89
C ASP A 135 1.75 9.55 0.57
N LEU A 136 2.70 9.18 1.45
CA LEU A 136 3.51 7.97 1.26
C LEU A 136 3.02 6.86 2.19
N HIS A 137 2.53 5.79 1.58
CA HIS A 137 2.09 4.57 2.26
C HIS A 137 3.10 3.45 2.05
N VAL A 138 3.51 2.80 3.14
CA VAL A 138 4.45 1.68 3.09
C VAL A 138 3.70 0.42 2.71
N SER A 139 4.09 -0.19 1.58
CA SER A 139 3.46 -1.41 1.08
C SER A 139 3.73 -2.63 1.97
N THR A 140 2.83 -3.60 1.94
CA THR A 140 3.02 -4.91 2.59
C THR A 140 4.32 -5.61 2.18
N GLN A 141 4.87 -5.32 0.99
CA GLN A 141 6.17 -5.84 0.56
C GLN A 141 7.36 -5.34 1.40
N ALA A 142 7.19 -4.28 2.17
CA ALA A 142 8.21 -3.85 3.15
C ALA A 142 8.26 -4.75 4.39
N SER A 143 7.30 -5.68 4.54
CA SER A 143 7.27 -6.70 5.61
C SER A 143 7.23 -6.12 7.01
N VAL A 144 6.47 -5.04 7.23
CA VAL A 144 6.35 -4.43 8.56
C VAL A 144 5.49 -5.31 9.46
N MET A 145 6.07 -5.78 10.56
CA MET A 145 5.44 -6.71 11.50
C MET A 145 5.47 -6.24 12.96
N ASN A 146 6.05 -5.09 13.26
CA ASN A 146 6.16 -4.58 14.62
C ASN A 146 6.19 -3.05 14.65
N ALA A 147 5.94 -2.48 15.82
CA ALA A 147 5.84 -1.03 16.00
C ALA A 147 7.17 -0.30 15.77
N GLU A 148 8.31 -0.91 16.07
CA GLU A 148 9.61 -0.26 15.83
C GLU A 148 9.89 -0.09 14.34
N ALA A 149 9.60 -1.11 13.53
CA ALA A 149 9.71 -0.98 12.06
C ALA A 149 8.73 0.07 11.52
N ALA A 150 7.52 0.13 12.06
CA ALA A 150 6.53 1.15 11.71
C ALA A 150 6.99 2.57 12.09
N ARG A 151 7.64 2.72 13.26
CA ARG A 151 8.21 3.99 13.74
C ARG A 151 9.32 4.50 12.81
N VAL A 152 10.22 3.63 12.38
CA VAL A 152 11.29 4.00 11.42
C VAL A 152 10.69 4.52 10.12
N TRP A 153 9.67 3.86 9.58
CA TRP A 153 8.98 4.35 8.38
C TRP A 153 8.29 5.68 8.59
N HIS A 154 7.66 5.87 9.75
CA HIS A 154 7.04 7.14 10.13
C HIS A 154 8.06 8.28 10.20
N GLU A 155 9.22 8.03 10.82
CA GLU A 155 10.33 9.00 10.89
C GLU A 155 10.87 9.39 9.50
N LEU A 156 10.78 8.49 8.52
CA LEU A 156 11.09 8.77 7.12
C LEU A 156 9.98 9.54 6.38
N GLY A 157 8.83 9.77 7.02
CA GLY A 157 7.70 10.53 6.48
C GLY A 157 6.52 9.69 5.97
N ALA A 158 6.46 8.40 6.31
CA ALA A 158 5.31 7.57 5.97
C ALA A 158 4.06 8.01 6.75
N LYS A 159 2.96 8.16 6.04
CA LYS A 159 1.62 8.45 6.59
C LYS A 159 0.89 7.19 7.02
N ARG A 160 1.13 6.08 6.30
CA ARG A 160 0.44 4.80 6.51
C ARG A 160 1.39 3.64 6.32
N VAL A 161 1.18 2.58 7.10
CA VAL A 161 1.86 1.30 6.95
C VAL A 161 0.82 0.22 6.67
N VAL A 162 1.01 -0.52 5.57
CA VAL A 162 0.24 -1.73 5.27
C VAL A 162 0.92 -2.90 5.97
N CYS A 163 0.25 -3.50 6.93
CA CYS A 163 0.76 -4.63 7.70
C CYS A 163 1.18 -5.80 6.79
N ALA A 164 2.20 -6.53 7.21
CA ALA A 164 2.51 -7.81 6.62
C ALA A 164 1.31 -8.77 6.82
N ARG A 165 1.02 -9.59 5.80
CA ARG A 165 -0.14 -10.50 5.81
C ARG A 165 0.04 -11.70 6.73
N GLU A 166 1.24 -11.87 7.25
CA GLU A 166 1.64 -12.90 8.22
C GLU A 166 1.21 -12.55 9.65
N MET A 167 0.79 -11.31 9.91
CA MET A 167 0.39 -10.85 11.25
C MET A 167 -0.99 -11.38 11.64
N SER A 168 -1.13 -11.76 12.91
CA SER A 168 -2.42 -12.01 13.54
C SER A 168 -3.17 -10.71 13.85
N LEU A 169 -4.45 -10.80 14.17
CA LEU A 169 -5.22 -9.61 14.60
C LEU A 169 -4.68 -9.05 15.93
N GLU A 170 -4.18 -9.90 16.81
CA GLU A 170 -3.55 -9.52 18.06
C GLU A 170 -2.26 -8.75 17.83
N ASP A 171 -1.42 -9.18 16.88
CA ASP A 171 -0.18 -8.48 16.49
C ASP A 171 -0.48 -7.12 15.86
N ILE A 172 -1.51 -7.04 15.02
CA ILE A 172 -1.95 -5.77 14.40
C ILE A 172 -2.45 -4.81 15.48
N ALA A 173 -3.21 -5.29 16.45
CA ALA A 173 -3.68 -4.49 17.57
C ALA A 173 -2.53 -3.97 18.43
N ALA A 174 -1.55 -4.83 18.75
CA ALA A 174 -0.36 -4.45 19.48
C ALA A 174 0.49 -3.43 18.69
N LEU A 175 0.71 -3.67 17.38
CA LEU A 175 1.39 -2.71 16.52
C LEU A 175 0.70 -1.35 16.54
N LYS A 176 -0.65 -1.32 16.41
CA LYS A 176 -1.40 -0.06 16.43
C LYS A 176 -1.32 0.67 17.78
N ALA A 177 -1.28 -0.08 18.88
CA ALA A 177 -1.16 0.49 20.24
C ALA A 177 0.22 1.14 20.49
N ASP A 178 1.28 0.54 19.95
CA ASP A 178 2.67 0.93 20.21
C ASP A 178 3.26 1.85 19.11
N ALA A 179 2.60 1.95 17.95
CA ALA A 179 3.03 2.82 16.85
C ALA A 179 2.73 4.31 17.15
N PRO A 180 3.39 5.26 16.45
CA PRO A 180 3.03 6.68 16.51
C PRO A 180 1.53 6.90 16.27
N CYS A 181 0.89 7.76 17.06
CA CYS A 181 -0.57 7.90 17.08
C CYS A 181 -1.14 8.46 15.77
N ASP A 182 -0.36 9.24 15.04
CA ASP A 182 -0.69 9.85 13.75
C ASP A 182 -0.32 8.94 12.56
N LEU A 183 0.32 7.78 12.81
CA LEU A 183 0.57 6.77 11.79
C LEU A 183 -0.69 5.92 11.57
N GLU A 184 -1.15 5.88 10.33
CA GLU A 184 -2.26 5.02 9.93
C GLU A 184 -1.79 3.57 9.72
N ILE A 185 -2.61 2.63 10.15
CA ILE A 185 -2.37 1.20 9.97
C ILE A 185 -3.43 0.63 9.04
N GLU A 186 -2.98 -0.04 7.99
CA GLU A 186 -3.82 -0.71 6.99
C GLU A 186 -3.61 -2.22 7.06
N ALA A 187 -4.69 -2.99 6.97
CA ALA A 187 -4.64 -4.45 6.95
C ALA A 187 -5.51 -5.01 5.82
N PHE A 188 -5.06 -6.11 5.21
CA PHE A 188 -5.87 -6.85 4.24
C PHE A 188 -6.97 -7.62 4.96
N VAL A 189 -8.22 -7.41 4.54
CA VAL A 189 -9.39 -8.14 5.04
C VAL A 189 -9.94 -9.12 3.99
N HIS A 190 -9.56 -8.96 2.72
CA HIS A 190 -9.96 -9.84 1.62
C HIS A 190 -8.88 -9.87 0.52
N GLY A 191 -8.73 -11.02 -0.13
CA GLY A 191 -7.84 -11.18 -1.27
C GLY A 191 -7.03 -12.48 -1.25
N ALA A 192 -6.30 -12.73 -2.34
CA ALA A 192 -5.45 -13.90 -2.45
C ALA A 192 -4.16 -13.73 -1.64
N MET A 193 -3.87 -14.68 -0.75
CA MET A 193 -2.59 -14.74 -0.03
C MET A 193 -1.48 -15.28 -0.93
N CYS A 194 -0.34 -14.58 -0.95
CA CYS A 194 0.90 -15.09 -1.51
C CYS A 194 1.48 -16.16 -0.56
N MET A 195 2.05 -17.24 -1.12
CA MET A 195 2.74 -18.28 -0.32
C MET A 195 4.11 -17.80 0.18
N ALA A 196 4.69 -16.80 -0.46
CA ALA A 196 5.96 -16.21 -0.03
C ALA A 196 5.74 -15.09 0.98
N TYR A 197 6.71 -14.93 1.89
CA TYR A 197 6.69 -13.90 2.93
C TYR A 197 6.55 -12.50 2.31
N SER A 198 5.45 -11.84 2.64
CA SER A 198 5.09 -10.51 2.13
C SER A 198 5.24 -10.35 0.61
N GLY A 199 5.11 -11.44 -0.14
CA GLY A 199 5.19 -11.45 -1.61
C GLY A 199 6.60 -11.43 -2.18
N ARG A 200 7.66 -11.50 -1.39
CA ARG A 200 9.07 -11.57 -1.87
C ARG A 200 9.44 -13.02 -2.21
N CYS A 201 9.67 -13.31 -3.49
CA CYS A 201 9.86 -14.66 -3.97
C CYS A 201 10.79 -14.74 -5.18
N LEU A 202 11.66 -15.76 -5.21
CA LEU A 202 12.53 -16.07 -6.34
C LEU A 202 12.03 -17.27 -7.17
N LEU A 203 11.04 -18.04 -6.68
CA LEU A 203 10.60 -19.29 -7.31
C LEU A 203 10.15 -19.07 -8.76
N SER A 204 9.31 -18.08 -9.01
CA SER A 204 8.84 -17.76 -10.35
C SER A 204 9.99 -17.38 -11.30
N ALA A 205 10.93 -16.58 -10.83
CA ALA A 205 12.10 -16.18 -11.62
C ALA A 205 13.01 -17.38 -11.92
N GLY A 206 13.29 -18.24 -10.94
CA GLY A 206 14.12 -19.43 -11.11
C GLY A 206 13.49 -20.46 -12.07
N MET A 207 12.19 -20.66 -12.02
CA MET A 207 11.50 -21.69 -12.84
C MET A 207 11.13 -21.19 -14.25
N THR A 208 10.91 -19.90 -14.44
CA THR A 208 10.32 -19.40 -15.69
C THR A 208 11.00 -18.15 -16.26
N GLY A 209 12.02 -17.62 -15.62
CA GLY A 209 12.62 -16.32 -15.95
C GLY A 209 11.74 -15.11 -15.64
N ARG A 210 10.52 -15.30 -15.10
CA ARG A 210 9.56 -14.22 -14.81
C ARG A 210 9.63 -13.83 -13.34
N SER A 211 10.08 -12.61 -13.05
CA SER A 211 10.22 -12.14 -11.66
C SER A 211 8.88 -11.77 -11.03
N GLY A 212 8.51 -12.49 -9.97
CA GLY A 212 7.39 -12.13 -9.11
C GLY A 212 7.58 -10.78 -8.42
N ASN A 213 8.81 -10.44 -8.08
CA ASN A 213 9.17 -9.18 -7.42
C ASN A 213 9.09 -7.95 -8.35
N LYS A 214 8.88 -8.18 -9.65
CA LYS A 214 8.64 -7.14 -10.68
C LYS A 214 7.25 -7.29 -11.31
N GLY A 215 6.30 -7.85 -10.60
CA GLY A 215 4.91 -7.95 -11.04
C GLY A 215 4.62 -9.05 -12.08
N ALA A 216 5.62 -9.85 -12.50
CA ALA A 216 5.48 -10.86 -13.55
C ALA A 216 5.36 -12.31 -13.02
N CYS A 217 4.84 -12.52 -11.82
CA CYS A 217 4.73 -13.82 -11.19
C CYS A 217 3.98 -14.84 -12.06
N ALA A 218 4.59 -16.03 -12.26
CA ALA A 218 3.98 -17.15 -12.97
C ALA A 218 3.10 -18.03 -12.07
N GLN A 219 3.02 -17.71 -10.77
CA GLN A 219 2.31 -18.51 -9.75
C GLN A 219 2.81 -19.97 -9.66
N SER A 220 4.10 -20.18 -9.85
CA SER A 220 4.72 -21.52 -9.84
C SER A 220 4.40 -22.32 -8.57
N CYS A 221 4.27 -21.66 -7.41
CA CYS A 221 3.89 -22.31 -6.16
C CYS A 221 2.46 -22.92 -6.16
N ARG A 222 1.67 -22.68 -7.20
CA ARG A 222 0.29 -23.21 -7.35
C ARG A 222 0.16 -24.23 -8.47
N TRP A 223 1.27 -24.63 -9.09
CA TRP A 223 1.26 -25.68 -10.10
C TRP A 223 1.13 -27.05 -9.46
N SER A 224 0.68 -28.01 -10.24
CA SER A 224 0.69 -29.42 -9.83
C SER A 224 2.12 -29.98 -9.95
N TYR A 225 2.60 -30.61 -8.89
CA TYR A 225 3.91 -31.26 -8.84
C TYR A 225 3.75 -32.77 -8.55
N ALA A 226 4.56 -33.61 -9.16
CA ALA A 226 4.69 -35.00 -8.82
C ALA A 226 5.99 -35.21 -8.05
N LEU A 227 5.94 -36.01 -6.99
CA LEU A 227 7.14 -36.55 -6.35
C LEU A 227 7.71 -37.66 -7.24
N VAL A 228 8.98 -37.57 -7.62
CA VAL A 228 9.72 -38.56 -8.40
C VAL A 228 10.77 -39.19 -7.52
#